data_4185257076f9da6f0cce5f56283c2034
#
_entry.id   4185257076f9da6f0cce5f56283c2034
#
_cell.length_a   1.000
_cell.length_b   1.000
_cell.length_c   1.000
_cell.angle_alpha   90.00
_cell.angle_beta   90.00
_cell.angle_gamma   90.00
#
_symmetry.space_group_name_H-M   'P 1'
#
loop_
_entity.id
_entity.type
_entity.pdbx_description
1 polymer ?
#
loop_
_entity_poly.entity_id
_entity_poly.type
_entity_poly.pdbx_seq_one_letter_code
_entity_poly.pdbx_strand_id
1 'polypeptide(L)'
;MRTILITLALTAILGTKAGADPFFVKGNIIFFDTENSSTTDEIEFGQRDQLLQILKKNMGIDTLVLNSGGGMIDEAKDIADLVIDVGLNTHVELFCESACVTIFLAGKNRTLALGGKIGFHASWWDATSMEKYYQSEKQDKGWETPFDFASWLYEDTQSEIFADFEYLLERGVKPDFAIQTLKAGSDGMWYPRRINLRKAGILTE
;
A
#
# COMPACT_ATOMS: atom_id res chain seq x y z
N MET A 1 -11.05 -48.54 53.00
CA MET A 1 -10.56 -48.19 51.66
C MET A 1 -11.07 -46.80 51.31
N ARG A 2 -10.18 -45.80 51.30
CA ARG A 2 -10.53 -44.41 50.92
C ARG A 2 -10.08 -44.20 49.49
N THR A 3 -11.04 -43.99 48.60
CA THR A 3 -10.81 -43.69 47.18
C THR A 3 -10.49 -42.19 47.06
N ILE A 4 -9.28 -41.85 46.60
CA ILE A 4 -8.87 -40.48 46.32
C ILE A 4 -9.24 -40.21 44.83
N LEU A 5 -10.18 -39.30 44.59
CA LEU A 5 -10.49 -38.75 43.26
C LEU A 5 -9.50 -37.63 43.00
N ILE A 6 -8.61 -37.85 42.01
CA ILE A 6 -7.72 -36.83 41.47
C ILE A 6 -8.50 -36.13 40.34
N THR A 7 -8.93 -34.91 40.63
CA THR A 7 -9.51 -34.00 39.59
C THR A 7 -8.36 -33.37 38.81
N LEU A 8 -8.21 -33.78 37.56
CA LEU A 8 -7.28 -33.15 36.62
C LEU A 8 -7.90 -31.84 36.12
N ALA A 9 -7.42 -30.70 36.60
CA ALA A 9 -7.80 -29.39 36.07
C ALA A 9 -7.07 -29.14 34.74
N LEU A 10 -7.82 -29.23 33.65
CA LEU A 10 -7.36 -28.87 32.30
C LEU A 10 -7.36 -27.34 32.19
N THR A 11 -6.23 -26.71 32.43
CA THR A 11 -6.04 -25.27 32.15
C THR A 11 -5.95 -25.07 30.64
N ALA A 12 -7.04 -24.63 30.04
CA ALA A 12 -7.03 -24.13 28.67
C ALA A 12 -6.18 -22.85 28.62
N ILE A 13 -5.00 -22.95 28.03
CA ILE A 13 -4.19 -21.79 27.67
C ILE A 13 -4.93 -21.14 26.48
N LEU A 14 -5.73 -20.13 26.76
CA LEU A 14 -6.21 -19.19 25.73
C LEU A 14 -4.95 -18.43 25.25
N GLY A 15 -4.34 -18.94 24.17
CA GLY A 15 -3.36 -18.21 23.41
C GLY A 15 -4.06 -16.97 22.83
N THR A 16 -3.80 -15.81 23.41
CA THR A 16 -4.07 -14.55 22.73
C THR A 16 -3.26 -14.59 21.44
N LYS A 17 -3.92 -14.60 20.28
CA LYS A 17 -3.24 -14.26 19.02
C LYS A 17 -2.66 -12.87 19.24
N ALA A 18 -1.35 -12.77 19.47
CA ALA A 18 -0.64 -11.51 19.35
C ALA A 18 -0.94 -11.04 17.92
N GLY A 19 -1.54 -9.85 17.79
CA GLY A 19 -1.85 -9.28 16.50
C GLY A 19 -0.57 -9.26 15.67
N ALA A 20 -0.60 -9.82 14.46
CA ALA A 20 0.51 -9.74 13.55
C ALA A 20 0.58 -8.30 13.06
N ASP A 21 1.66 -7.60 13.39
CA ASP A 21 2.02 -6.30 12.82
C ASP A 21 2.17 -6.47 11.30
N PRO A 22 1.75 -5.51 10.46
CA PRO A 22 1.95 -5.58 9.01
C PRO A 22 3.43 -5.64 8.62
N PHE A 23 4.34 -5.22 9.50
CA PHE A 23 5.79 -5.30 9.28
C PHE A 23 6.45 -6.40 10.10
N PHE A 24 7.26 -7.23 9.42
CA PHE A 24 8.16 -8.15 10.10
C PHE A 24 9.48 -8.31 9.34
N VAL A 25 10.57 -8.65 10.05
CA VAL A 25 11.92 -8.76 9.50
C VAL A 25 12.40 -10.20 9.51
N LYS A 26 12.99 -10.64 8.40
CA LYS A 26 13.66 -11.95 8.28
C LYS A 26 14.97 -11.79 7.52
N GLY A 27 16.09 -11.85 8.24
CA GLY A 27 17.42 -11.62 7.65
C GLY A 27 17.56 -10.17 7.17
N ASN A 28 17.90 -9.98 5.89
CA ASN A 28 18.02 -8.69 5.23
C ASN A 28 16.73 -8.23 4.50
N ILE A 29 15.62 -8.90 4.76
CA ILE A 29 14.32 -8.64 4.13
C ILE A 29 13.36 -8.11 5.20
N ILE A 30 12.65 -7.05 4.87
CA ILE A 30 11.45 -6.60 5.59
C ILE A 30 10.22 -6.93 4.75
N PHE A 31 9.21 -7.48 5.38
CA PHE A 31 7.91 -7.76 4.79
C PHE A 31 6.93 -6.66 5.22
N PHE A 32 6.13 -6.21 4.28
CA PHE A 32 4.96 -5.37 4.51
C PHE A 32 3.75 -6.12 3.96
N ASP A 33 3.02 -6.76 4.86
CA ASP A 33 1.91 -7.67 4.58
C ASP A 33 0.66 -7.21 5.33
N THR A 34 -0.18 -6.41 4.68
CA THR A 34 -1.43 -5.93 5.25
C THR A 34 -2.51 -7.00 5.21
N GLU A 35 -2.44 -7.95 4.27
CA GLU A 35 -3.45 -8.97 4.06
C GLU A 35 -3.48 -10.04 5.17
N ASN A 36 -2.32 -10.35 5.73
CA ASN A 36 -2.20 -11.31 6.82
C ASN A 36 -1.98 -10.63 8.18
N SER A 37 -2.01 -9.31 8.23
CA SER A 37 -1.98 -8.54 9.47
C SER A 37 -3.29 -8.72 10.24
N SER A 38 -3.24 -8.59 11.55
CA SER A 38 -4.43 -8.57 12.40
C SER A 38 -4.70 -7.18 12.98
N THR A 39 -3.87 -6.20 12.64
CA THR A 39 -3.98 -4.81 13.10
C THR A 39 -4.55 -3.89 12.03
N THR A 40 -4.33 -4.23 10.77
CA THR A 40 -4.85 -3.48 9.61
C THR A 40 -4.97 -4.40 8.40
N ASP A 41 -5.86 -4.12 7.47
CA ASP A 41 -6.01 -4.77 6.18
C ASP A 41 -5.64 -3.85 5.00
N GLU A 42 -5.16 -2.63 5.31
CA GLU A 42 -4.78 -1.65 4.30
C GLU A 42 -3.56 -0.80 4.71
N ILE A 43 -3.08 0.03 3.81
CA ILE A 43 -2.06 1.04 4.09
C ILE A 43 -2.73 2.17 4.87
N GLU A 44 -2.21 2.45 6.09
CA GLU A 44 -2.75 3.43 7.03
C GLU A 44 -1.66 4.40 7.51
N PHE A 45 -2.07 5.56 7.98
CA PHE A 45 -1.17 6.56 8.54
C PHE A 45 -0.31 6.03 9.68
N GLY A 46 0.98 6.40 9.66
CA GLY A 46 1.98 6.04 10.66
C GLY A 46 2.83 4.83 10.27
N GLN A 47 2.50 4.11 9.22
CA GLN A 47 3.27 2.95 8.75
C GLN A 47 4.63 3.35 8.17
N ARG A 48 4.74 4.53 7.56
CA ARG A 48 6.03 5.11 7.13
C ARG A 48 6.98 5.26 8.32
N ASP A 49 6.51 5.77 9.44
CA ASP A 49 7.32 5.94 10.63
C ASP A 49 7.67 4.59 11.28
N GLN A 50 6.77 3.62 11.25
CA GLN A 50 7.06 2.24 11.66
C GLN A 50 8.18 1.64 10.81
N LEU A 51 8.09 1.73 9.47
CA LEU A 51 9.13 1.28 8.55
C LEU A 51 10.47 1.94 8.84
N LEU A 52 10.50 3.27 9.03
CA LEU A 52 11.71 4.01 9.36
C LEU A 52 12.36 3.52 10.67
N GLN A 53 11.55 3.27 11.71
CA GLN A 53 12.08 2.75 12.99
C GLN A 53 12.64 1.33 12.86
N ILE A 54 12.03 0.49 12.02
CA ILE A 54 12.53 -0.86 11.75
C ILE A 54 13.86 -0.79 10.99
N LEU A 55 13.96 0.04 9.95
CA LEU A 55 15.18 0.22 9.18
C LEU A 55 16.33 0.77 10.04
N LYS A 56 16.06 1.71 10.95
CA LYS A 56 17.07 2.21 11.90
C LYS A 56 17.59 1.15 12.86
N LYS A 57 16.76 0.18 13.25
CA LYS A 57 17.12 -0.90 14.19
C LYS A 57 17.79 -2.10 13.51
N ASN A 58 17.61 -2.27 12.20
CA ASN A 58 18.06 -3.45 11.46
C ASN A 58 18.95 -3.01 10.29
N MET A 59 20.21 -2.79 10.59
CA MET A 59 21.21 -2.44 9.57
C MET A 59 21.37 -3.59 8.57
N GLY A 60 21.35 -3.26 7.27
CA GLY A 60 21.57 -4.24 6.21
C GLY A 60 20.31 -4.81 5.58
N ILE A 61 19.12 -4.28 5.92
CA ILE A 61 17.91 -4.54 5.12
C ILE A 61 18.12 -3.91 3.74
N ASP A 62 17.88 -4.69 2.69
CA ASP A 62 18.04 -4.29 1.29
C ASP A 62 16.78 -4.51 0.44
N THR A 63 15.80 -5.22 0.95
CA THR A 63 14.61 -5.62 0.20
C THR A 63 13.34 -5.45 1.05
N LEU A 64 12.34 -4.81 0.45
CA LEU A 64 10.97 -4.71 0.95
C LEU A 64 10.08 -5.66 0.14
N VAL A 65 9.51 -6.66 0.79
CA VAL A 65 8.53 -7.60 0.21
C VAL A 65 7.13 -7.12 0.51
N LEU A 66 6.31 -7.02 -0.51
CA LEU A 66 4.97 -6.44 -0.48
C LEU A 66 3.89 -7.51 -0.70
N ASN A 67 2.85 -7.45 0.12
CA ASN A 67 1.58 -8.16 -0.05
C ASN A 67 0.46 -7.27 0.52
N SER A 68 -0.21 -6.49 -0.36
CA SER A 68 -1.16 -5.47 0.07
C SER A 68 -2.17 -5.10 -1.04
N GLY A 69 -3.42 -4.95 -0.66
CA GLY A 69 -4.50 -4.40 -1.50
C GLY A 69 -4.44 -2.88 -1.71
N GLY A 70 -3.54 -2.19 -1.03
CA GLY A 70 -3.43 -0.73 -1.09
C GLY A 70 -3.95 -0.05 0.16
N GLY A 71 -4.53 1.14 0.02
CA GLY A 71 -5.04 1.96 1.12
C GLY A 71 -4.75 3.45 0.90
N MET A 72 -4.29 4.15 1.93
CA MET A 72 -4.08 5.59 1.91
C MET A 72 -2.95 5.99 0.96
N ILE A 73 -3.29 6.83 -0.03
CA ILE A 73 -2.38 7.25 -1.10
C ILE A 73 -1.21 8.06 -0.55
N ASP A 74 -1.48 9.02 0.34
CA ASP A 74 -0.45 9.88 0.89
C ASP A 74 0.57 9.08 1.71
N GLU A 75 0.11 8.16 2.55
CA GLU A 75 1.00 7.28 3.31
C GLU A 75 1.84 6.38 2.39
N ALA A 76 1.24 5.88 1.30
CA ALA A 76 1.97 5.09 0.31
C ALA A 76 3.05 5.92 -0.41
N LYS A 77 2.80 7.21 -0.70
CA LYS A 77 3.80 8.14 -1.24
C LYS A 77 4.93 8.37 -0.25
N ASP A 78 4.62 8.62 1.03
CA ASP A 78 5.63 8.81 2.08
C ASP A 78 6.50 7.54 2.31
N ILE A 79 5.90 6.36 2.23
CA ILE A 79 6.64 5.08 2.25
C ILE A 79 7.52 4.94 1.00
N ALA A 80 7.00 5.30 -0.17
CA ALA A 80 7.74 5.24 -1.43
C ALA A 80 8.98 6.14 -1.39
N ASP A 81 8.85 7.36 -0.90
CA ASP A 81 9.98 8.28 -0.72
C ASP A 81 11.05 7.69 0.20
N LEU A 82 10.64 7.09 1.32
CA LEU A 82 11.58 6.40 2.22
C LEU A 82 12.28 5.22 1.52
N VAL A 83 11.56 4.44 0.71
CA VAL A 83 12.14 3.33 -0.08
C VAL A 83 13.18 3.85 -1.09
N ILE A 84 12.91 4.98 -1.73
CA ILE A 84 13.84 5.66 -2.66
C ILE A 84 15.08 6.14 -1.91
N ASP A 85 14.90 6.87 -0.80
CA ASP A 85 15.97 7.46 -0.01
C ASP A 85 16.95 6.41 0.53
N VAL A 86 16.42 5.27 0.99
CA VAL A 86 17.22 4.15 1.51
C VAL A 86 17.80 3.30 0.37
N GLY A 87 17.20 3.33 -0.83
CA GLY A 87 17.63 2.55 -1.99
C GLY A 87 17.25 1.08 -1.91
N LEU A 88 16.11 0.75 -1.30
CA LEU A 88 15.64 -0.63 -1.19
C LEU A 88 15.24 -1.21 -2.55
N ASN A 89 15.38 -2.53 -2.67
CA ASN A 89 14.69 -3.31 -3.69
C ASN A 89 13.26 -3.59 -3.25
N THR A 90 12.35 -3.81 -4.20
CA THR A 90 10.98 -4.21 -3.91
C THR A 90 10.64 -5.54 -4.58
N HIS A 91 9.89 -6.36 -3.88
CA HIS A 91 9.41 -7.64 -4.37
C HIS A 91 7.93 -7.82 -4.04
N VAL A 92 7.14 -8.32 -4.99
CA VAL A 92 5.75 -8.69 -4.73
C VAL A 92 5.66 -10.20 -4.63
N GLU A 93 5.20 -10.69 -3.48
CA GLU A 93 5.04 -12.14 -3.22
C GLU A 93 3.72 -12.66 -3.83
N LEU A 94 2.58 -12.15 -3.39
CA LEU A 94 1.25 -12.56 -3.84
C LEU A 94 0.60 -11.49 -4.71
N PHE A 95 0.31 -10.34 -4.16
CA PHE A 95 -0.22 -9.21 -4.94
C PHE A 95 0.17 -7.86 -4.33
N CYS A 96 0.14 -6.84 -5.18
CA CYS A 96 0.31 -5.44 -4.81
C CYS A 96 -0.64 -4.63 -5.70
N GLU A 97 -1.62 -3.99 -5.08
CA GLU A 97 -2.73 -3.34 -5.76
C GLU A 97 -2.85 -1.88 -5.34
N SER A 98 -3.44 -1.05 -6.22
CA SER A 98 -3.77 0.35 -5.88
C SER A 98 -2.54 1.10 -5.34
N ALA A 99 -2.67 1.80 -4.19
CA ALA A 99 -1.59 2.56 -3.55
C ALA A 99 -0.32 1.74 -3.25
N CYS A 100 -0.42 0.40 -3.06
CA CYS A 100 0.76 -0.47 -2.92
C CYS A 100 1.69 -0.39 -4.13
N VAL A 101 1.17 -0.16 -5.34
CA VAL A 101 1.99 -0.06 -6.55
C VAL A 101 2.94 1.13 -6.51
N THR A 102 2.54 2.23 -5.87
CA THR A 102 3.41 3.40 -5.65
C THR A 102 4.65 2.99 -4.86
N ILE A 103 4.48 2.25 -3.76
CA ILE A 103 5.59 1.72 -2.96
C ILE A 103 6.46 0.75 -3.78
N PHE A 104 5.82 -0.14 -4.53
CA PHE A 104 6.54 -1.10 -5.37
C PHE A 104 7.43 -0.41 -6.40
N LEU A 105 6.94 0.62 -7.06
CA LEU A 105 7.68 1.37 -8.08
C LEU A 105 8.86 2.16 -7.53
N ALA A 106 8.86 2.48 -6.24
CA ALA A 106 9.98 3.12 -5.56
C ALA A 106 11.24 2.25 -5.51
N GLY A 107 11.08 0.93 -5.63
CA GLY A 107 12.21 -0.01 -5.58
C GLY A 107 13.26 0.21 -6.66
N LYS A 108 14.53 0.12 -6.25
CA LYS A 108 15.68 0.17 -7.17
C LYS A 108 15.66 -1.01 -8.17
N ASN A 109 15.47 -2.22 -7.66
CA ASN A 109 15.16 -3.40 -8.45
C ASN A 109 13.77 -3.89 -8.05
N ARG A 110 12.92 -4.15 -9.05
CA ARG A 110 11.51 -4.48 -8.89
C ARG A 110 11.23 -5.86 -9.46
N THR A 111 10.86 -6.78 -8.58
CA THR A 111 10.65 -8.18 -8.94
C THR A 111 9.26 -8.67 -8.52
N LEU A 112 8.76 -9.71 -9.17
CA LEU A 112 7.45 -10.28 -8.94
C LEU A 112 7.57 -11.80 -8.82
N ALA A 113 7.03 -12.43 -7.79
CA ALA A 113 7.00 -13.87 -7.63
C ALA A 113 6.22 -14.57 -8.77
N LEU A 114 6.48 -15.84 -9.01
CA LEU A 114 5.69 -16.63 -9.95
C LEU A 114 4.25 -16.75 -9.44
N GLY A 115 3.28 -16.32 -10.27
CA GLY A 115 1.87 -16.25 -9.87
C GLY A 115 1.47 -14.96 -9.17
N GLY A 116 2.44 -14.14 -8.76
CA GLY A 116 2.17 -12.82 -8.19
C GLY A 116 1.49 -11.88 -9.17
N LYS A 117 0.78 -10.89 -8.64
CA LYS A 117 -0.03 -9.93 -9.42
C LYS A 117 0.27 -8.50 -9.02
N ILE A 118 0.24 -7.60 -9.97
CA ILE A 118 0.24 -6.15 -9.76
C ILE A 118 -1.05 -5.61 -10.38
N GLY A 119 -1.84 -4.91 -9.57
CA GLY A 119 -3.17 -4.44 -9.93
C GLY A 119 -3.28 -2.92 -9.96
N PHE A 120 -3.90 -2.40 -11.01
CA PHE A 120 -4.11 -0.97 -11.24
C PHE A 120 -5.60 -0.66 -11.35
N HIS A 121 -6.02 0.46 -10.79
CA HIS A 121 -7.31 1.09 -11.01
C HIS A 121 -7.17 2.61 -10.86
N ALA A 122 -8.13 3.35 -11.40
CA ALA A 122 -8.20 4.79 -11.19
C ALA A 122 -8.56 5.08 -9.72
N SER A 123 -7.93 6.08 -9.15
CA SER A 123 -8.30 6.58 -7.82
C SER A 123 -9.75 7.03 -7.79
N TRP A 124 -10.42 6.84 -6.69
CA TRP A 124 -11.81 7.25 -6.52
C TRP A 124 -12.07 7.68 -5.08
N TRP A 125 -13.11 8.44 -4.92
CA TRP A 125 -13.54 8.91 -3.61
C TRP A 125 -15.05 8.70 -3.45
N ASP A 126 -15.47 7.99 -2.41
CA ASP A 126 -16.89 7.74 -2.19
C ASP A 126 -17.63 9.01 -1.74
N ALA A 127 -18.92 9.09 -2.10
CA ALA A 127 -19.71 10.28 -1.86
C ALA A 127 -19.85 10.65 -0.37
N THR A 128 -19.86 9.63 0.51
CA THR A 128 -19.98 9.86 1.97
C THR A 128 -18.70 10.48 2.53
N SER A 129 -17.55 10.00 2.09
CA SER A 129 -16.25 10.54 2.47
C SER A 129 -16.05 11.94 1.89
N MET A 130 -16.46 12.19 0.64
CA MET A 130 -16.49 13.53 0.04
C MET A 130 -17.34 14.50 0.86
N GLU A 131 -18.55 14.09 1.26
CA GLU A 131 -19.44 14.93 2.06
C GLU A 131 -18.82 15.26 3.41
N LYS A 132 -18.25 14.27 4.11
CA LYS A 132 -17.56 14.47 5.39
C LYS A 132 -16.41 15.47 5.26
N TYR A 133 -15.56 15.30 4.23
CA TYR A 133 -14.44 16.19 3.97
C TYR A 133 -14.91 17.62 3.66
N TYR A 134 -15.90 17.77 2.80
CA TYR A 134 -16.52 19.09 2.56
C TYR A 134 -16.99 19.74 3.85
N GLN A 135 -17.70 19.00 4.72
CA GLN A 135 -18.23 19.57 5.97
C GLN A 135 -17.13 19.94 6.96
N SER A 136 -16.03 19.18 7.03
CA SER A 136 -14.91 19.48 7.92
C SER A 136 -14.08 20.67 7.45
N GLU A 137 -13.84 20.78 6.13
CA GLU A 137 -12.86 21.71 5.57
C GLU A 137 -13.48 23.01 5.03
N LYS A 138 -14.79 23.06 4.80
CA LYS A 138 -15.41 24.20 4.10
C LYS A 138 -15.13 25.58 4.70
N GLN A 139 -14.96 25.68 6.03
CA GLN A 139 -14.67 26.94 6.69
C GLN A 139 -13.22 27.36 6.45
N ASP A 140 -12.27 26.45 6.60
CA ASP A 140 -10.84 26.74 6.45
C ASP A 140 -10.48 26.96 4.99
N LYS A 141 -11.15 26.27 4.07
CA LYS A 141 -10.97 26.40 2.62
C LYS A 141 -11.80 27.53 1.99
N GLY A 142 -12.73 28.14 2.74
CA GLY A 142 -13.61 29.19 2.26
C GLY A 142 -14.65 28.73 1.23
N TRP A 143 -15.06 27.45 1.28
CA TRP A 143 -16.11 26.95 0.41
C TRP A 143 -17.50 27.32 0.95
N GLU A 144 -18.18 28.19 0.25
CA GLU A 144 -19.55 28.64 0.64
C GLU A 144 -20.60 27.60 0.24
N THR A 145 -20.36 26.89 -0.86
CA THR A 145 -21.29 25.91 -1.44
C THR A 145 -20.59 24.61 -1.81
N PRO A 146 -21.32 23.49 -1.96
CA PRO A 146 -20.76 22.26 -2.51
C PRO A 146 -20.17 22.43 -3.91
N PHE A 147 -20.58 23.46 -4.68
CA PHE A 147 -20.04 23.74 -6.00
C PHE A 147 -18.64 24.36 -5.94
N ASP A 148 -18.30 25.11 -4.90
CA ASP A 148 -16.93 25.62 -4.67
C ASP A 148 -16.00 24.44 -4.40
N PHE A 149 -16.46 23.50 -3.57
CA PHE A 149 -15.76 22.22 -3.35
C PHE A 149 -15.61 21.42 -4.65
N ALA A 150 -16.65 21.28 -5.45
CA ALA A 150 -16.60 20.56 -6.71
C ALA A 150 -15.63 21.21 -7.71
N SER A 151 -15.56 22.56 -7.75
CA SER A 151 -14.59 23.29 -8.59
C SER A 151 -13.17 23.02 -8.14
N TRP A 152 -12.90 23.12 -6.83
CA TRP A 152 -11.61 22.78 -6.25
C TRP A 152 -11.23 21.31 -6.54
N LEU A 153 -12.14 20.36 -6.29
CA LEU A 153 -11.91 18.94 -6.49
C LEU A 153 -11.56 18.61 -7.95
N TYR A 154 -12.20 19.32 -8.91
CA TYR A 154 -11.90 19.12 -10.33
C TYR A 154 -10.46 19.54 -10.68
N GLU A 155 -9.95 20.63 -10.12
CA GLU A 155 -8.57 21.09 -10.31
C GLU A 155 -7.58 20.18 -9.57
N ASP A 156 -7.91 19.83 -8.33
CA ASP A 156 -7.10 18.96 -7.47
C ASP A 156 -6.91 17.59 -8.10
N THR A 157 -7.98 16.96 -8.59
CA THR A 157 -7.92 15.67 -9.30
C THR A 157 -7.00 15.72 -10.53
N GLN A 158 -7.02 16.82 -11.30
CA GLN A 158 -6.10 16.94 -12.44
C GLN A 158 -4.64 17.03 -12.00
N SER A 159 -4.39 17.75 -10.91
CA SER A 159 -3.05 17.87 -10.32
C SER A 159 -2.55 16.54 -9.78
N GLU A 160 -3.41 15.76 -9.12
CA GLU A 160 -3.08 14.41 -8.65
C GLU A 160 -2.76 13.45 -9.81
N ILE A 161 -3.61 13.43 -10.85
CA ILE A 161 -3.37 12.60 -12.03
C ILE A 161 -2.06 12.97 -12.72
N PHE A 162 -1.76 14.27 -12.81
CA PHE A 162 -0.49 14.73 -13.37
C PHE A 162 0.70 14.24 -12.53
N ALA A 163 0.66 14.42 -11.22
CA ALA A 163 1.72 13.98 -10.31
C ALA A 163 1.91 12.45 -10.35
N ASP A 164 0.83 11.69 -10.42
CA ASP A 164 0.91 10.24 -10.53
C ASP A 164 1.56 9.79 -11.85
N PHE A 165 1.24 10.45 -12.98
CA PHE A 165 1.91 10.19 -14.25
C PHE A 165 3.38 10.59 -14.23
N GLU A 166 3.71 11.76 -13.67
CA GLU A 166 5.08 12.21 -13.50
C GLU A 166 5.90 11.19 -12.71
N TYR A 167 5.38 10.73 -11.56
CA TYR A 167 5.99 9.67 -10.77
C TYR A 167 6.19 8.38 -11.56
N LEU A 168 5.18 7.89 -12.27
CA LEU A 168 5.29 6.69 -13.11
C LEU A 168 6.42 6.82 -14.14
N LEU A 169 6.50 7.96 -14.82
CA LEU A 169 7.54 8.23 -15.83
C LEU A 169 8.93 8.33 -15.22
N GLU A 170 9.08 8.99 -14.07
CA GLU A 170 10.33 9.07 -13.32
C GLU A 170 10.82 7.69 -12.86
N ARG A 171 9.88 6.80 -12.51
CA ARG A 171 10.19 5.40 -12.18
C ARG A 171 10.46 4.53 -13.42
N GLY A 172 10.52 5.11 -14.62
CA GLY A 172 10.86 4.44 -15.86
C GLY A 172 9.70 3.67 -16.52
N VAL A 173 8.47 3.94 -16.12
CA VAL A 173 7.28 3.36 -16.74
C VAL A 173 7.03 4.05 -18.07
N LYS A 174 6.72 3.27 -19.12
CA LYS A 174 6.42 3.83 -20.44
C LYS A 174 5.11 4.61 -20.46
N PRO A 175 5.04 5.75 -21.16
CA PRO A 175 3.86 6.63 -21.17
C PRO A 175 2.57 5.95 -21.62
N ASP A 176 2.63 5.08 -22.63
CA ASP A 176 1.47 4.35 -23.14
C ASP A 176 0.91 3.35 -22.12
N PHE A 177 1.78 2.77 -21.28
CA PHE A 177 1.35 1.92 -20.17
C PHE A 177 0.79 2.76 -19.01
N ALA A 178 1.43 3.88 -18.66
CA ALA A 178 0.97 4.77 -17.61
C ALA A 178 -0.49 5.21 -17.85
N ILE A 179 -0.85 5.58 -19.08
CA ILE A 179 -2.25 5.90 -19.45
C ILE A 179 -3.20 4.70 -19.23
N GLN A 180 -2.73 3.46 -19.45
CA GLN A 180 -3.57 2.27 -19.25
C GLN A 180 -3.85 1.97 -17.77
N THR A 181 -3.08 2.50 -16.81
CA THR A 181 -3.34 2.29 -15.38
C THR A 181 -4.68 2.86 -14.93
N LEU A 182 -5.18 3.90 -15.60
CA LEU A 182 -6.50 4.50 -15.37
C LEU A 182 -7.66 3.75 -16.04
N LYS A 183 -7.39 2.64 -16.73
CA LYS A 183 -8.41 1.94 -17.54
C LYS A 183 -9.49 1.27 -16.69
N ALA A 184 -9.15 0.72 -15.55
CA ALA A 184 -10.10 0.15 -14.62
C ALA A 184 -10.66 1.26 -13.73
N GLY A 185 -12.00 1.32 -13.60
CA GLY A 185 -12.68 2.21 -12.66
C GLY A 185 -12.62 1.66 -11.22
N SER A 186 -13.33 2.34 -10.32
CA SER A 186 -13.38 2.01 -8.89
C SER A 186 -13.95 0.63 -8.56
N ASP A 187 -14.72 0.05 -9.46
CA ASP A 187 -15.39 -1.25 -9.31
C ASP A 187 -14.60 -2.42 -9.91
N GLY A 188 -13.38 -2.17 -10.40
CA GLY A 188 -12.56 -3.17 -11.06
C GLY A 188 -11.07 -2.99 -10.82
N MET A 189 -10.32 -4.06 -11.05
CA MET A 189 -8.86 -4.06 -11.00
C MET A 189 -8.30 -4.61 -12.31
N TRP A 190 -7.34 -3.90 -12.91
CA TRP A 190 -6.64 -4.35 -14.09
C TRP A 190 -5.32 -5.02 -13.71
N TYR A 191 -5.18 -6.30 -14.06
CA TYR A 191 -3.97 -7.09 -13.83
C TYR A 191 -3.25 -7.37 -15.15
N PRO A 192 -2.24 -6.57 -15.53
CA PRO A 192 -1.44 -6.83 -16.71
C PRO A 192 -0.64 -8.14 -16.58
N ARG A 193 -0.48 -8.87 -17.69
CA ARG A 193 0.40 -10.03 -17.71
C ARG A 193 1.85 -9.61 -17.45
N ARG A 194 2.64 -10.46 -16.77
CA ARG A 194 4.07 -10.23 -16.47
C ARG A 194 4.86 -9.70 -17.66
N ILE A 195 4.65 -10.25 -18.85
CA ILE A 195 5.35 -9.79 -20.06
C ILE A 195 5.06 -8.32 -20.40
N ASN A 196 3.85 -7.85 -20.12
CA ASN A 196 3.47 -6.45 -20.32
C ASN A 196 4.10 -5.57 -19.24
N LEU A 197 4.13 -6.01 -17.98
CA LEU A 197 4.78 -5.31 -16.87
C LEU A 197 6.29 -5.12 -17.15
N ARG A 198 6.98 -6.16 -17.63
CA ARG A 198 8.41 -6.04 -18.04
C ARG A 198 8.59 -5.07 -19.20
N LYS A 199 7.81 -5.19 -20.27
CA LYS A 199 7.88 -4.29 -21.43
C LYS A 199 7.59 -2.84 -21.08
N ALA A 200 6.74 -2.61 -20.10
CA ALA A 200 6.37 -1.30 -19.62
C ALA A 200 7.39 -0.66 -18.68
N GLY A 201 8.36 -1.41 -18.16
CA GLY A 201 9.32 -0.92 -17.17
C GLY A 201 8.79 -0.97 -15.74
N ILE A 202 7.67 -1.64 -15.48
CA ILE A 202 7.16 -1.89 -14.12
C ILE A 202 8.11 -2.86 -13.39
N LEU A 203 8.51 -3.96 -14.03
CA LEU A 203 9.53 -4.87 -13.53
C LEU A 203 10.88 -4.53 -14.15
N THR A 204 11.95 -4.67 -13.35
CA THR A 204 13.35 -4.43 -13.77
C THR A 204 14.13 -5.70 -14.07
N GLU A 205 13.51 -6.87 -13.86
CA GLU A 205 14.07 -8.22 -14.14
C GLU A 205 13.84 -8.67 -15.60
#